data_187a46ac4e07652e5ba8c9d9ecb2b18d
#
_entry.id   187a46ac4e07652e5ba8c9d9ecb2b18d
#
_cell.length_a   1.000
_cell.length_b   1.000
_cell.length_c   1.000
_cell.angle_alpha   90.00
_cell.angle_beta   90.00
_cell.angle_gamma   90.00
#
_symmetry.space_group_name_H-M   'P 1'
#
loop_
_entity.id
_entity.type
_entity.pdbx_description
1 polymer ?
#
loop_
_entity_poly.entity_id
_entity_poly.type
_entity_poly.pdbx_seq_one_letter_code
_entity_poly.pdbx_strand_id
1 'polypeptide(L)'
;MILVLFLLLLFQFPFSGFGQENVRRELDFVQHLISRNELRESLFLLHRIHPDDQNLTDSVNFLRGWVLYQQKQLDTSAFFLLKVSAESPLFQKSRFFAAYNLAHVGSLQQASSVMQNLSFEEESGISALKNFQMAGIALLQRDFESFSLNAINFKGQFNAFAQQEINLKGYANQLIDQPRRSPAVAGVLSAFIPGLGKVYAGKTAEGIAGFLYVGALGLTTYDFYRRLGPKNAFFILSSAVTGVFYIGNIWGSAVAARRQQIEFNHEMDQRILFDLHIPLRNFFQ
;
A
#
# COMPACT_ATOMS: atom_id res chain seq x y z
N MET A 1 -31.73 50.01 42.61
CA MET A 1 -30.30 49.81 42.31
C MET A 1 -29.84 48.39 42.57
N ILE A 2 -30.32 47.71 43.59
CA ILE A 2 -29.94 46.32 43.92
C ILE A 2 -30.51 45.28 42.93
N LEU A 3 -31.72 45.47 42.40
CA LEU A 3 -32.37 44.56 41.46
C LEU A 3 -31.70 44.51 40.07
N VAL A 4 -31.09 45.62 39.62
CA VAL A 4 -30.38 45.72 38.33
C VAL A 4 -29.01 45.02 38.42
N LEU A 5 -28.37 45.03 39.61
CA LEU A 5 -27.09 44.32 39.84
C LEU A 5 -27.28 42.80 39.85
N PHE A 6 -28.44 42.30 40.31
CA PHE A 6 -28.76 40.88 40.33
C PHE A 6 -29.08 40.33 38.93
N LEU A 7 -29.67 41.15 38.05
CA LEU A 7 -29.93 40.82 36.65
C LEU A 7 -28.63 40.75 35.82
N LEU A 8 -27.63 41.59 36.13
CA LEU A 8 -26.32 41.57 35.46
C LEU A 8 -25.41 40.40 35.86
N LEU A 9 -25.62 39.82 37.07
CA LEU A 9 -24.92 38.64 37.53
C LEU A 9 -25.45 37.34 36.90
N LEU A 10 -26.71 37.31 36.44
CA LEU A 10 -27.28 36.15 35.74
C LEU A 10 -26.80 35.99 34.29
N PHE A 11 -26.20 37.04 33.70
CA PHE A 11 -25.66 37.03 32.34
C PHE A 11 -24.18 36.56 32.27
N GLN A 12 -23.53 36.26 33.40
CA GLN A 12 -22.12 35.77 33.41
C GLN A 12 -21.98 34.26 33.53
N PHE A 13 -23.04 33.49 33.42
CA PHE A 13 -22.90 32.05 33.23
C PHE A 13 -22.52 31.82 31.75
N PRO A 14 -21.34 31.22 31.47
CA PRO A 14 -20.99 30.94 30.11
C PRO A 14 -21.99 29.93 29.54
N PHE A 15 -22.79 30.37 28.58
CA PHE A 15 -23.76 29.54 27.82
C PHE A 15 -23.06 28.46 26.97
N SER A 16 -21.72 28.35 27.05
CA SER A 16 -20.87 27.43 26.31
C SER A 16 -20.98 25.97 26.76
N GLY A 17 -21.51 25.63 27.92
CA GLY A 17 -21.57 24.26 28.41
C GLY A 17 -22.61 23.36 27.70
N PHE A 18 -23.76 23.93 27.33
CA PHE A 18 -24.86 23.17 26.72
C PHE A 18 -24.55 22.69 25.30
N GLY A 19 -23.80 23.47 24.52
CA GLY A 19 -23.38 23.08 23.16
C GLY A 19 -22.40 21.95 23.14
N GLN A 20 -21.43 21.96 24.04
CA GLN A 20 -20.39 20.92 24.12
C GLN A 20 -20.94 19.57 24.62
N GLU A 21 -21.89 19.57 25.55
CA GLU A 21 -22.51 18.34 26.03
C GLU A 21 -23.34 17.64 24.94
N ASN A 22 -24.02 18.40 24.10
CA ASN A 22 -24.73 17.86 22.95
C ASN A 22 -23.75 17.23 21.94
N VAL A 23 -22.63 17.90 21.61
CA VAL A 23 -21.61 17.35 20.71
C VAL A 23 -21.01 16.05 21.26
N ARG A 24 -20.73 15.95 22.57
CA ARG A 24 -20.24 14.71 23.19
C ARG A 24 -21.23 13.57 23.03
N ARG A 25 -22.51 13.79 23.28
CA ARG A 25 -23.55 12.75 23.10
C ARG A 25 -23.67 12.32 21.63
N GLU A 26 -23.55 13.25 20.70
CA GLU A 26 -23.53 12.92 19.26
C GLU A 26 -22.30 12.07 18.91
N LEU A 27 -21.12 12.37 19.47
CA LEU A 27 -19.90 11.57 19.28
C LEU A 27 -20.02 10.18 19.88
N ASP A 28 -20.63 10.04 21.07
CA ASP A 28 -20.91 8.73 21.69
C ASP A 28 -21.84 7.89 20.81
N PHE A 29 -22.86 8.54 20.22
CA PHE A 29 -23.75 7.85 19.27
C PHE A 29 -23.02 7.45 17.99
N VAL A 30 -22.15 8.30 17.46
CA VAL A 30 -21.28 7.95 16.31
C VAL A 30 -20.40 6.75 16.63
N GLN A 31 -19.78 6.71 17.82
CA GLN A 31 -18.97 5.55 18.23
C GLN A 31 -19.81 4.26 18.32
N HIS A 32 -21.04 4.37 18.80
CA HIS A 32 -21.99 3.25 18.81
C HIS A 32 -22.29 2.76 17.37
N LEU A 33 -22.53 3.65 16.43
CA LEU A 33 -22.73 3.29 15.01
C LEU A 33 -21.48 2.62 14.41
N ILE A 34 -20.29 3.14 14.71
CA ILE A 34 -19.01 2.54 14.27
C ILE A 34 -18.86 1.12 14.82
N SER A 35 -19.19 0.89 16.10
CA SER A 35 -19.12 -0.44 16.71
C SER A 35 -20.09 -1.45 16.08
N ARG A 36 -21.19 -0.96 15.47
CA ARG A 36 -22.16 -1.74 14.70
C ARG A 36 -21.80 -1.88 13.22
N ASN A 37 -20.65 -1.32 12.80
CA ASN A 37 -20.21 -1.26 11.41
C ASN A 37 -21.16 -0.45 10.49
N GLU A 38 -21.96 0.46 11.07
CA GLU A 38 -22.82 1.42 10.35
C GLU A 38 -21.99 2.64 9.93
N LEU A 39 -21.03 2.40 9.02
CA LEU A 39 -19.98 3.36 8.69
C LEU A 39 -20.48 4.55 7.86
N ARG A 40 -21.52 4.38 7.04
CA ARG A 40 -22.07 5.45 6.21
C ARG A 40 -22.84 6.46 7.06
N GLU A 41 -23.63 5.96 7.96
CA GLU A 41 -24.43 6.73 8.93
C GLU A 41 -23.51 7.50 9.87
N SER A 42 -22.47 6.83 10.37
CA SER A 42 -21.42 7.45 11.19
C SER A 42 -20.77 8.64 10.47
N LEU A 43 -20.37 8.45 9.21
CA LEU A 43 -19.73 9.50 8.43
C LEU A 43 -20.68 10.64 8.12
N PHE A 44 -21.95 10.35 7.83
CA PHE A 44 -23.00 11.37 7.62
C PHE A 44 -23.19 12.25 8.86
N LEU A 45 -23.28 11.65 10.04
CA LEU A 45 -23.40 12.42 11.30
C LEU A 45 -22.14 13.24 11.57
N LEU A 46 -20.96 12.64 11.42
CA LEU A 46 -19.69 13.35 11.61
C LEU A 46 -19.56 14.59 10.71
N HIS A 47 -20.12 14.59 9.49
CA HIS A 47 -20.09 15.77 8.63
C HIS A 47 -20.93 16.93 9.16
N ARG A 48 -21.92 16.68 10.00
CA ARG A 48 -22.81 17.70 10.59
C ARG A 48 -22.29 18.29 11.88
N ILE A 49 -21.38 17.56 12.56
CA ILE A 49 -20.80 17.98 13.84
C ILE A 49 -19.69 18.99 13.56
N HIS A 50 -19.86 20.21 14.08
CA HIS A 50 -18.90 21.29 13.99
C HIS A 50 -18.65 21.86 15.40
N PRO A 51 -17.71 21.28 16.14
CA PRO A 51 -17.40 21.74 17.50
C PRO A 51 -16.58 23.02 17.46
N ASP A 52 -16.79 23.87 18.46
CA ASP A 52 -15.97 25.07 18.69
C ASP A 52 -14.72 24.77 19.53
N ASP A 53 -14.74 23.67 20.27
CA ASP A 53 -13.63 23.21 21.12
C ASP A 53 -12.63 22.37 20.34
N GLN A 54 -11.32 22.62 20.54
CA GLN A 54 -10.25 21.95 19.82
C GLN A 54 -10.21 20.43 20.10
N ASN A 55 -10.42 20.01 21.36
CA ASN A 55 -10.39 18.59 21.71
C ASN A 55 -11.54 17.81 21.05
N LEU A 56 -12.73 18.44 20.95
CA LEU A 56 -13.87 17.86 20.24
C LEU A 56 -13.63 17.86 18.74
N THR A 57 -13.00 18.90 18.20
CA THR A 57 -12.58 18.97 16.78
C THR A 57 -11.60 17.85 16.45
N ASP A 58 -10.63 17.58 17.32
CA ASP A 58 -9.68 16.47 17.17
C ASP A 58 -10.38 15.12 17.22
N SER A 59 -11.35 14.96 18.11
CA SER A 59 -12.16 13.73 18.19
C SER A 59 -12.98 13.51 16.92
N VAL A 60 -13.61 14.56 16.39
CA VAL A 60 -14.35 14.51 15.11
C VAL A 60 -13.41 14.16 13.95
N ASN A 61 -12.24 14.81 13.85
CA ASN A 61 -11.26 14.52 12.81
C ASN A 61 -10.73 13.09 12.89
N PHE A 62 -10.41 12.63 14.11
CA PHE A 62 -9.99 11.25 14.33
C PHE A 62 -11.08 10.25 13.89
N LEU A 63 -12.33 10.44 14.34
CA LEU A 63 -13.43 9.53 13.99
C LEU A 63 -13.75 9.54 12.49
N ARG A 64 -13.70 10.70 11.82
CA ARG A 64 -13.81 10.80 10.35
C ARG A 64 -12.71 9.97 9.68
N GLY A 65 -11.46 10.20 10.07
CA GLY A 65 -10.33 9.44 9.57
C GLY A 65 -10.48 7.95 9.83
N TRP A 66 -10.92 7.56 11.02
CA TRP A 66 -11.11 6.18 11.40
C TRP A 66 -12.20 5.46 10.59
N VAL A 67 -13.36 6.09 10.40
CA VAL A 67 -14.46 5.57 9.57
C VAL A 67 -14.01 5.41 8.13
N LEU A 68 -13.34 6.42 7.56
CA LEU A 68 -12.80 6.37 6.20
C LEU A 68 -11.73 5.27 6.03
N TYR A 69 -10.89 5.06 7.05
CA TYR A 69 -9.95 3.94 7.08
C TYR A 69 -10.67 2.59 7.00
N GLN A 70 -11.74 2.39 7.78
CA GLN A 70 -12.54 1.17 7.73
C GLN A 70 -13.23 0.99 6.37
N GLN A 71 -13.66 2.07 5.73
CA GLN A 71 -14.23 2.07 4.37
C GLN A 71 -13.17 1.91 3.26
N LYS A 72 -11.87 1.78 3.60
CA LYS A 72 -10.74 1.70 2.65
C LYS A 72 -10.53 2.96 1.79
N GLN A 73 -11.06 4.10 2.22
CA GLN A 73 -10.80 5.40 1.62
C GLN A 73 -9.54 6.02 2.25
N LEU A 74 -8.38 5.39 2.01
CA LEU A 74 -7.17 5.60 2.80
C LEU A 74 -6.56 6.98 2.62
N ASP A 75 -6.63 7.54 1.42
CA ASP A 75 -6.14 8.90 1.13
C ASP A 75 -6.91 9.95 1.94
N THR A 76 -8.23 9.94 1.85
CA THR A 76 -9.09 10.86 2.62
C THR A 76 -8.99 10.60 4.12
N SER A 77 -8.82 9.34 4.53
CA SER A 77 -8.57 8.97 5.92
C SER A 77 -7.30 9.64 6.45
N ALA A 78 -6.19 9.53 5.72
CA ALA A 78 -4.93 10.17 6.09
C ALA A 78 -5.08 11.69 6.27
N PHE A 79 -5.81 12.35 5.36
CA PHE A 79 -6.08 13.79 5.44
C PHE A 79 -6.75 14.18 6.76
N PHE A 80 -7.78 13.45 7.21
CA PHE A 80 -8.46 13.77 8.46
C PHE A 80 -7.62 13.41 9.69
N LEU A 81 -6.91 12.27 9.67
CA LEU A 81 -6.02 11.87 10.76
C LEU A 81 -4.87 12.86 10.97
N LEU A 82 -4.36 13.47 9.90
CA LEU A 82 -3.32 14.50 9.98
C LEU A 82 -3.81 15.84 10.55
N LYS A 83 -5.11 16.06 10.61
CA LYS A 83 -5.69 17.29 11.24
C LYS A 83 -5.75 17.22 12.77
N VAL A 84 -5.57 16.04 13.36
CA VAL A 84 -5.56 15.90 14.83
C VAL A 84 -4.34 16.65 15.40
N SER A 85 -4.56 17.54 16.37
CA SER A 85 -3.52 18.39 16.96
C SER A 85 -2.53 17.59 17.81
N ALA A 86 -1.36 18.16 18.05
CA ALA A 86 -0.29 17.53 18.83
C ALA A 86 -0.64 17.36 20.31
N GLU A 87 -1.52 18.20 20.82
CA GLU A 87 -1.99 18.20 22.21
C GLU A 87 -3.03 17.13 22.48
N SER A 88 -3.61 16.56 21.42
CA SER A 88 -4.63 15.53 21.54
C SER A 88 -4.04 14.18 22.00
N PRO A 89 -4.70 13.47 22.95
CA PRO A 89 -4.32 12.09 23.28
C PRO A 89 -4.43 11.13 22.10
N LEU A 90 -5.15 11.49 21.04
CA LEU A 90 -5.32 10.72 19.82
C LEU A 90 -4.20 10.97 18.80
N PHE A 91 -3.30 11.93 19.07
CA PHE A 91 -2.27 12.36 18.13
C PHE A 91 -1.39 11.21 17.63
N GLN A 92 -0.81 10.45 18.53
CA GLN A 92 0.09 9.34 18.18
C GLN A 92 -0.62 8.32 17.32
N LYS A 93 -1.78 7.81 17.77
CA LYS A 93 -2.60 6.88 17.01
C LYS A 93 -2.93 7.42 15.62
N SER A 94 -3.33 8.68 15.55
CA SER A 94 -3.65 9.36 14.27
C SER A 94 -2.46 9.37 13.32
N ARG A 95 -1.26 9.72 13.81
CA ARG A 95 -0.06 9.80 12.96
C ARG A 95 0.39 8.44 12.44
N PHE A 96 0.35 7.40 13.28
CA PHE A 96 0.67 6.05 12.85
C PHE A 96 -0.29 5.53 11.78
N PHE A 97 -1.60 5.68 11.96
CA PHE A 97 -2.57 5.27 10.95
C PHE A 97 -2.53 6.14 9.70
N ALA A 98 -2.26 7.45 9.82
CA ALA A 98 -2.07 8.32 8.67
C ALA A 98 -0.86 7.90 7.83
N ALA A 99 0.29 7.62 8.46
CA ALA A 99 1.48 7.16 7.77
C ALA A 99 1.25 5.81 7.08
N TYR A 100 0.59 4.86 7.75
CA TYR A 100 0.21 3.58 7.15
C TYR A 100 -0.70 3.79 5.92
N ASN A 101 -1.71 4.63 6.04
CA ASN A 101 -2.63 4.93 4.94
C ASN A 101 -1.92 5.56 3.75
N LEU A 102 -1.02 6.53 4.00
CA LEU A 102 -0.17 7.15 2.98
C LEU A 102 0.75 6.13 2.31
N ALA A 103 1.35 5.23 3.09
CA ALA A 103 2.18 4.16 2.55
C ALA A 103 1.37 3.23 1.65
N HIS A 104 0.15 2.88 2.05
CA HIS A 104 -0.73 2.00 1.29
C HIS A 104 -1.19 2.61 -0.04
N VAL A 105 -1.40 3.93 -0.12
CA VAL A 105 -1.75 4.62 -1.37
C VAL A 105 -0.52 5.01 -2.21
N GLY A 106 0.68 4.62 -1.79
CA GLY A 106 1.93 4.88 -2.52
C GLY A 106 2.57 6.25 -2.25
N SER A 107 2.02 7.07 -1.34
CA SER A 107 2.58 8.36 -0.94
C SER A 107 3.71 8.20 0.08
N LEU A 108 4.74 7.41 -0.29
CA LEU A 108 5.78 6.90 0.62
C LEU A 108 6.63 8.00 1.26
N GLN A 109 6.92 9.08 0.53
CA GLN A 109 7.69 10.20 1.07
C GLN A 109 6.91 10.94 2.18
N GLN A 110 5.61 11.14 1.98
CA GLN A 110 4.76 11.75 2.99
C GLN A 110 4.63 10.83 4.22
N ALA A 111 4.46 9.52 4.01
CA ALA A 111 4.43 8.53 5.09
C ALA A 111 5.71 8.58 5.94
N SER A 112 6.87 8.61 5.30
CA SER A 112 8.17 8.73 5.97
C SER A 112 8.28 10.04 6.77
N SER A 113 7.92 11.18 6.16
CA SER A 113 7.93 12.49 6.82
C SER A 113 7.03 12.53 8.06
N VAL A 114 5.82 11.97 7.98
CA VAL A 114 4.90 11.89 9.13
C VAL A 114 5.54 11.11 10.29
N MET A 115 6.20 9.99 10.00
CA MET A 115 6.87 9.18 11.03
C MET A 115 8.11 9.87 11.59
N GLN A 116 8.92 10.52 10.76
CA GLN A 116 10.15 11.21 11.19
C GLN A 116 9.85 12.31 12.20
N ASN A 117 8.76 13.05 12.01
CA ASN A 117 8.35 14.16 12.86
C ASN A 117 7.82 13.73 14.24
N LEU A 118 7.70 12.42 14.51
CA LEU A 118 7.35 11.92 15.83
C LEU A 118 8.60 11.74 16.68
N SER A 119 8.56 12.24 17.91
CA SER A 119 9.61 12.03 18.91
C SER A 119 9.06 11.22 20.08
N PHE A 120 9.81 10.21 20.50
CA PHE A 120 9.48 9.34 21.63
C PHE A 120 10.71 9.12 22.48
N GLU A 121 10.50 8.76 23.74
CA GLU A 121 11.57 8.31 24.61
C GLU A 121 12.23 7.05 24.05
N GLU A 122 13.55 7.00 24.11
CA GLU A 122 14.32 5.84 23.68
C GLU A 122 13.88 4.59 24.47
N GLU A 123 13.92 3.43 23.83
CA GLU A 123 13.54 2.12 24.37
C GLU A 123 12.04 1.95 24.77
N SER A 124 11.17 2.91 24.45
CA SER A 124 9.73 2.73 24.63
C SER A 124 9.16 1.81 23.54
N GLY A 125 8.07 1.09 23.86
CA GLY A 125 7.39 0.24 22.88
C GLY A 125 6.89 1.01 21.65
N ILE A 126 6.51 2.29 21.83
CA ILE A 126 6.06 3.15 20.73
C ILE A 126 7.24 3.63 19.87
N SER A 127 8.44 3.84 20.46
CA SER A 127 9.66 4.12 19.71
C SER A 127 10.07 2.92 18.85
N ALA A 128 9.98 1.71 19.39
CA ALA A 128 10.22 0.48 18.64
C ALA A 128 9.21 0.33 17.50
N LEU A 129 7.93 0.61 17.74
CA LEU A 129 6.89 0.60 16.69
C LEU A 129 7.18 1.64 15.60
N LYS A 130 7.65 2.84 15.96
CA LYS A 130 8.07 3.86 14.99
C LYS A 130 9.20 3.33 14.10
N ASN A 131 10.26 2.78 14.68
CA ASN A 131 11.39 2.23 13.93
C ASN A 131 10.94 1.08 13.00
N PHE A 132 10.03 0.24 13.47
CA PHE A 132 9.43 -0.82 12.67
C PHE A 132 8.65 -0.27 11.48
N GLN A 133 7.79 0.74 11.67
CA GLN A 133 7.04 1.39 10.59
C GLN A 133 7.98 2.08 9.60
N MET A 134 9.00 2.79 10.09
CA MET A 134 10.02 3.44 9.25
C MET A 134 10.78 2.43 8.40
N ALA A 135 11.19 1.29 8.97
CA ALA A 135 11.85 0.21 8.24
C ALA A 135 10.94 -0.33 7.12
N GLY A 136 9.67 -0.59 7.40
CA GLY A 136 8.73 -1.06 6.39
C GLY A 136 8.50 -0.05 5.26
N ILE A 137 8.36 1.24 5.59
CA ILE A 137 8.24 2.32 4.60
C ILE A 137 9.51 2.39 3.73
N ALA A 138 10.71 2.26 4.32
CA ALA A 138 11.97 2.22 3.59
C ALA A 138 12.03 1.03 2.61
N LEU A 139 11.56 -0.16 3.00
CA LEU A 139 11.45 -1.30 2.08
C LEU A 139 10.49 -1.05 0.92
N LEU A 140 9.34 -0.41 1.17
CA LEU A 140 8.41 -0.01 0.11
C LEU A 140 9.06 0.98 -0.87
N GLN A 141 9.94 1.86 -0.37
CA GLN A 141 10.74 2.79 -1.18
C GLN A 141 11.92 2.10 -1.88
N ARG A 142 12.24 0.83 -1.53
CA ARG A 142 13.48 0.14 -1.96
C ARG A 142 14.76 0.84 -1.46
N ASP A 143 14.67 1.56 -0.36
CA ASP A 143 15.78 2.18 0.35
C ASP A 143 16.31 1.21 1.41
N PHE A 144 17.26 0.37 1.00
CA PHE A 144 17.85 -0.65 1.87
C PHE A 144 18.80 -0.06 2.91
N GLU A 145 19.34 1.13 2.69
CA GLU A 145 20.17 1.84 3.66
C GLU A 145 19.32 2.31 4.83
N SER A 146 18.25 3.06 4.56
CA SER A 146 17.30 3.50 5.58
C SER A 146 16.63 2.31 6.29
N PHE A 147 16.33 1.21 5.57
CA PHE A 147 15.86 -0.02 6.18
C PHE A 147 16.84 -0.55 7.22
N SER A 148 18.11 -0.68 6.84
CA SER A 148 19.15 -1.23 7.73
C SER A 148 19.33 -0.40 8.99
N LEU A 149 19.32 0.94 8.86
CA LEU A 149 19.42 1.85 9.99
C LEU A 149 18.27 1.68 11.00
N ASN A 150 17.04 1.55 10.52
CA ASN A 150 15.87 1.34 11.39
C ASN A 150 15.82 -0.10 11.94
N ALA A 151 16.24 -1.10 11.16
CA ALA A 151 16.22 -2.51 11.53
C ALA A 151 17.29 -2.91 12.56
N ILE A 152 18.31 -2.07 12.82
CA ILE A 152 19.28 -2.24 13.94
C ILE A 152 18.54 -2.38 15.27
N ASN A 153 17.43 -1.66 15.42
CA ASN A 153 16.62 -1.65 16.64
C ASN A 153 15.63 -2.84 16.76
N PHE A 154 15.64 -3.78 15.80
CA PHE A 154 14.81 -4.99 15.83
C PHE A 154 15.41 -6.01 16.82
N LYS A 155 15.02 -5.88 18.08
CA LYS A 155 15.54 -6.70 19.18
C LYS A 155 14.66 -7.94 19.48
N GLY A 156 13.49 -8.07 18.84
CA GLY A 156 12.52 -9.14 19.14
C GLY A 156 11.92 -9.07 20.56
N GLN A 157 12.13 -7.94 21.27
CA GLN A 157 11.72 -7.79 22.67
C GLN A 157 10.21 -7.59 22.84
N PHE A 158 9.56 -7.06 21.81
CA PHE A 158 8.13 -6.79 21.83
C PHE A 158 7.39 -7.94 21.14
N ASN A 159 6.84 -8.86 21.91
CA ASN A 159 6.05 -10.02 21.42
C ASN A 159 4.93 -9.60 20.45
N ALA A 160 4.43 -8.35 20.58
CA ALA A 160 3.37 -7.82 19.73
C ALA A 160 3.71 -7.76 18.24
N PHE A 161 5.01 -7.70 17.87
CA PHE A 161 5.45 -7.63 16.47
C PHE A 161 6.83 -8.26 16.19
N ALA A 162 7.35 -9.07 17.09
CA ALA A 162 8.63 -9.76 16.92
C ALA A 162 8.66 -10.63 15.63
N GLN A 163 7.53 -11.29 15.31
CA GLN A 163 7.44 -12.07 14.07
C GLN A 163 7.50 -11.17 12.83
N GLN A 164 6.87 -9.99 12.88
CA GLN A 164 6.87 -9.04 11.76
C GLN A 164 8.27 -8.43 11.54
N GLU A 165 9.07 -8.24 12.60
CA GLU A 165 10.47 -7.85 12.46
C GLU A 165 11.30 -8.89 11.67
N ILE A 166 11.08 -10.18 11.97
CA ILE A 166 11.72 -11.29 11.24
C ILE A 166 11.26 -11.29 9.77
N ASN A 167 9.96 -11.12 9.55
CA ASN A 167 9.37 -11.09 8.21
C ASN A 167 9.96 -9.96 7.36
N LEU A 168 10.05 -8.72 7.91
CA LEU A 168 10.63 -7.58 7.18
C LEU A 168 12.10 -7.82 6.79
N LYS A 169 12.91 -8.42 7.68
CA LYS A 169 14.28 -8.84 7.34
C LYS A 169 14.29 -9.87 6.20
N GLY A 170 13.38 -10.82 6.24
CA GLY A 170 13.20 -11.81 5.17
C GLY A 170 12.82 -11.18 3.83
N TYR A 171 11.91 -10.20 3.84
CA TYR A 171 11.51 -9.47 2.63
C TYR A 171 12.64 -8.61 2.07
N ALA A 172 13.44 -7.97 2.94
CA ALA A 172 14.62 -7.22 2.51
C ALA A 172 15.59 -8.13 1.74
N ASN A 173 15.92 -9.32 2.28
CA ASN A 173 16.78 -10.29 1.60
C ASN A 173 16.18 -10.73 0.26
N GLN A 174 14.90 -11.07 0.21
CA GLN A 174 14.22 -11.45 -1.03
C GLN A 174 14.25 -10.35 -2.09
N LEU A 175 14.09 -9.09 -1.68
CA LEU A 175 14.13 -7.92 -2.58
C LEU A 175 15.55 -7.66 -3.12
N ILE A 176 16.58 -7.89 -2.29
CA ILE A 176 17.99 -7.74 -2.66
C ILE A 176 18.43 -8.87 -3.59
N ASP A 177 18.08 -10.12 -3.25
CA ASP A 177 18.55 -11.32 -3.95
C ASP A 177 17.77 -11.59 -5.24
N GLN A 178 16.69 -10.85 -5.50
CA GLN A 178 15.88 -11.08 -6.68
C GLN A 178 16.65 -10.79 -7.98
N PRO A 179 16.77 -11.77 -8.88
CA PRO A 179 17.39 -11.56 -10.17
C PRO A 179 16.55 -10.61 -11.03
N ARG A 180 17.14 -9.47 -11.40
CA ARG A 180 16.51 -8.51 -12.30
C ARG A 180 16.53 -9.04 -13.72
N ARG A 181 15.40 -9.55 -14.19
CA ARG A 181 15.25 -10.10 -15.54
C ARG A 181 14.97 -9.01 -16.54
N SER A 182 15.93 -8.79 -17.47
CA SER A 182 15.81 -7.76 -18.49
C SER A 182 14.81 -8.14 -19.58
N PRO A 183 13.79 -7.30 -19.87
CA PRO A 183 12.89 -7.52 -21.00
C PRO A 183 13.62 -7.59 -22.36
N ALA A 184 14.67 -6.78 -22.55
CA ALA A 184 15.46 -6.79 -23.77
C ALA A 184 16.19 -8.13 -23.95
N VAL A 185 16.80 -8.66 -22.88
CA VAL A 185 17.45 -9.98 -22.92
C VAL A 185 16.44 -11.09 -23.23
N ALA A 186 15.26 -11.05 -22.62
CA ALA A 186 14.19 -12.02 -22.89
C ALA A 186 13.74 -11.98 -24.37
N GLY A 187 13.60 -10.78 -24.96
CA GLY A 187 13.30 -10.61 -26.38
C GLY A 187 14.38 -11.17 -27.29
N VAL A 188 15.65 -10.82 -27.04
CA VAL A 188 16.80 -11.31 -27.80
C VAL A 188 16.91 -12.82 -27.73
N LEU A 189 16.79 -13.43 -26.55
CA LEU A 189 16.81 -14.90 -26.39
C LEU A 189 15.72 -15.57 -27.22
N SER A 190 14.51 -14.98 -27.28
CA SER A 190 13.41 -15.52 -28.09
C SER A 190 13.55 -15.27 -29.58
N ALA A 191 14.38 -14.29 -29.97
CA ALA A 191 14.74 -14.08 -31.37
C ALA A 191 15.72 -15.16 -31.88
N PHE A 192 16.56 -15.72 -31.02
CA PHE A 192 17.42 -16.85 -31.41
C PHE A 192 16.70 -18.20 -31.33
N ILE A 193 16.03 -18.42 -30.19
CA ILE A 193 15.27 -19.66 -29.96
C ILE A 193 13.87 -19.26 -29.45
N PRO A 194 12.81 -19.49 -30.26
CA PRO A 194 11.45 -19.17 -29.83
C PRO A 194 11.11 -19.76 -28.46
N GLY A 195 10.57 -18.93 -27.57
CA GLY A 195 10.19 -19.35 -26.21
C GLY A 195 11.29 -19.29 -25.16
N LEU A 196 12.58 -19.19 -25.54
CA LEU A 196 13.71 -19.17 -24.57
C LEU A 196 13.64 -17.93 -23.63
N GLY A 197 13.19 -16.80 -24.12
CA GLY A 197 12.99 -15.60 -23.32
C GLY A 197 11.91 -15.76 -22.26
N LYS A 198 10.85 -16.56 -22.51
CA LYS A 198 9.84 -16.88 -21.49
C LYS A 198 10.43 -17.82 -20.42
N VAL A 199 11.27 -18.77 -20.81
CA VAL A 199 12.02 -19.63 -19.87
C VAL A 199 12.92 -18.76 -18.99
N TYR A 200 13.67 -17.83 -19.59
CA TYR A 200 14.47 -16.84 -18.87
C TYR A 200 13.62 -16.00 -17.92
N ALA A 201 12.38 -15.62 -18.33
CA ALA A 201 11.42 -14.94 -17.49
C ALA A 201 10.82 -15.82 -16.36
N GLY A 202 11.19 -17.10 -16.24
CA GLY A 202 10.67 -18.04 -15.23
C GLY A 202 9.36 -18.71 -15.62
N LYS A 203 8.85 -18.46 -16.83
CA LYS A 203 7.63 -19.06 -17.38
C LYS A 203 7.98 -20.24 -18.31
N THR A 204 8.56 -21.28 -17.71
CA THR A 204 9.13 -22.42 -18.44
C THR A 204 8.08 -23.14 -19.30
N ALA A 205 6.89 -23.42 -18.76
CA ALA A 205 5.82 -24.08 -19.51
C ALA A 205 5.38 -23.27 -20.73
N GLU A 206 5.17 -21.94 -20.56
CA GLU A 206 4.84 -21.04 -21.66
C GLU A 206 5.98 -20.92 -22.70
N GLY A 207 7.23 -21.02 -22.24
CA GLY A 207 8.39 -21.00 -23.10
C GLY A 207 8.47 -22.24 -23.99
N ILE A 208 8.29 -23.44 -23.41
CA ILE A 208 8.24 -24.71 -24.15
C ILE A 208 7.08 -24.71 -25.17
N ALA A 209 5.89 -24.30 -24.74
CA ALA A 209 4.73 -24.20 -25.62
C ALA A 209 5.00 -23.24 -26.80
N GLY A 210 5.61 -22.08 -26.55
CA GLY A 210 6.01 -21.12 -27.57
C GLY A 210 7.01 -21.69 -28.57
N PHE A 211 8.00 -22.44 -28.09
CA PHE A 211 8.98 -23.16 -28.94
C PHE A 211 8.30 -24.18 -29.86
N LEU A 212 7.46 -25.05 -29.30
CA LEU A 212 6.77 -26.09 -30.06
C LEU A 212 5.82 -25.47 -31.10
N TYR A 213 5.09 -24.44 -30.71
CA TYR A 213 4.12 -23.80 -31.59
C TYR A 213 4.77 -23.08 -32.80
N VAL A 214 5.77 -22.23 -32.52
CA VAL A 214 6.50 -21.52 -33.57
C VAL A 214 7.33 -22.49 -34.41
N GLY A 215 7.90 -23.51 -33.80
CA GLY A 215 8.64 -24.57 -34.51
C GLY A 215 7.74 -25.37 -35.45
N ALA A 216 6.54 -25.77 -35.03
CA ALA A 216 5.58 -26.46 -35.90
C ALA A 216 5.15 -25.61 -37.09
N LEU A 217 4.86 -24.31 -36.86
CA LEU A 217 4.56 -23.38 -37.95
C LEU A 217 5.71 -23.22 -38.92
N GLY A 218 6.94 -23.12 -38.40
CA GLY A 218 8.16 -23.03 -39.24
C GLY A 218 8.38 -24.28 -40.09
N LEU A 219 8.21 -25.49 -39.51
CA LEU A 219 8.29 -26.74 -40.24
C LEU A 219 7.24 -26.86 -41.33
N THR A 220 5.98 -26.46 -41.04
CA THR A 220 4.90 -26.48 -42.03
C THR A 220 5.20 -25.51 -43.16
N THR A 221 5.70 -24.31 -42.86
CA THR A 221 6.09 -23.32 -43.88
C THR A 221 7.22 -23.82 -44.75
N TYR A 222 8.23 -24.49 -44.14
CA TYR A 222 9.34 -25.10 -44.86
C TYR A 222 8.87 -26.25 -45.78
N ASP A 223 7.90 -27.06 -45.36
CA ASP A 223 7.34 -28.13 -46.20
C ASP A 223 6.58 -27.55 -47.40
N PHE A 224 5.79 -26.50 -47.22
CA PHE A 224 5.14 -25.80 -48.36
C PHE A 224 6.16 -25.20 -49.32
N TYR A 225 7.27 -24.62 -48.82
CA TYR A 225 8.36 -24.13 -49.65
C TYR A 225 8.94 -25.23 -50.52
N ARG A 226 9.25 -26.39 -49.91
CA ARG A 226 9.87 -27.51 -50.64
C ARG A 226 8.94 -28.16 -51.67
N ARG A 227 7.67 -28.29 -51.36
CA ARG A 227 6.71 -29.03 -52.21
C ARG A 227 6.06 -28.16 -53.29
N LEU A 228 5.74 -26.90 -52.94
CA LEU A 228 4.94 -26.05 -53.80
C LEU A 228 5.70 -24.87 -54.38
N GLY A 229 6.88 -24.61 -53.86
CA GLY A 229 7.74 -23.51 -54.31
C GLY A 229 7.40 -22.15 -53.72
N PRO A 230 8.31 -21.14 -53.87
CA PRO A 230 8.21 -19.83 -53.22
C PRO A 230 7.10 -18.92 -53.75
N LYS A 231 6.53 -19.17 -54.92
CA LYS A 231 5.45 -18.37 -55.50
C LYS A 231 4.05 -18.89 -55.16
N ASN A 232 3.95 -19.99 -54.46
CA ASN A 232 2.67 -20.61 -54.11
C ASN A 232 1.96 -19.82 -53.00
N ALA A 233 0.65 -19.62 -53.10
CA ALA A 233 -0.13 -18.89 -52.14
C ALA A 233 -0.10 -19.50 -50.73
N PHE A 234 -0.07 -20.85 -50.60
CA PHE A 234 0.05 -21.50 -49.28
C PHE A 234 1.39 -21.23 -48.58
N PHE A 235 2.47 -21.20 -49.36
CA PHE A 235 3.79 -20.81 -48.79
C PHE A 235 3.77 -19.36 -48.33
N ILE A 236 3.27 -18.42 -49.16
CA ILE A 236 3.21 -17.01 -48.82
C ILE A 236 2.36 -16.78 -47.55
N LEU A 237 1.19 -17.38 -47.51
CA LEU A 237 0.28 -17.25 -46.37
C LEU A 237 0.89 -17.85 -45.08
N SER A 238 1.45 -19.08 -45.16
CA SER A 238 2.08 -19.72 -43.99
C SER A 238 3.30 -18.97 -43.50
N SER A 239 4.09 -18.37 -44.41
CA SER A 239 5.23 -17.52 -44.04
C SER A 239 4.79 -16.28 -43.30
N ALA A 240 3.72 -15.61 -43.75
CA ALA A 240 3.15 -14.46 -43.08
C ALA A 240 2.65 -14.82 -41.68
N VAL A 241 1.91 -15.93 -41.53
CA VAL A 241 1.43 -16.43 -40.25
C VAL A 241 2.59 -16.75 -39.31
N THR A 242 3.58 -17.53 -39.79
CA THR A 242 4.78 -17.87 -39.00
C THR A 242 5.51 -16.60 -38.53
N GLY A 243 5.67 -15.62 -39.43
CA GLY A 243 6.32 -14.34 -39.10
C GLY A 243 5.59 -13.58 -37.99
N VAL A 244 4.27 -13.48 -38.07
CA VAL A 244 3.43 -12.84 -37.03
C VAL A 244 3.60 -13.55 -35.68
N PHE A 245 3.51 -14.88 -35.65
CA PHE A 245 3.68 -15.65 -34.41
C PHE A 245 5.10 -15.59 -33.86
N TYR A 246 6.12 -15.56 -34.72
CA TYR A 246 7.51 -15.41 -34.32
C TYR A 246 7.77 -14.04 -33.70
N ILE A 247 7.33 -12.95 -34.31
CA ILE A 247 7.45 -11.60 -33.75
C ILE A 247 6.65 -11.49 -32.45
N GLY A 248 5.44 -12.04 -32.43
CA GLY A 248 4.59 -12.09 -31.25
C GLY A 248 5.24 -12.86 -30.08
N ASN A 249 6.00 -13.94 -30.36
CA ASN A 249 6.72 -14.68 -29.36
C ASN A 249 7.91 -13.88 -28.77
N ILE A 250 8.64 -13.11 -29.60
CA ILE A 250 9.72 -12.21 -29.14
C ILE A 250 9.14 -11.15 -28.21
N TRP A 251 8.11 -10.44 -28.67
CA TRP A 251 7.43 -9.39 -27.87
C TRP A 251 6.84 -9.95 -26.60
N GLY A 252 6.13 -11.09 -26.68
CA GLY A 252 5.52 -11.75 -25.52
C GLY A 252 6.55 -12.17 -24.48
N SER A 253 7.76 -12.52 -24.87
CA SER A 253 8.85 -12.86 -23.94
C SER A 253 9.38 -11.62 -23.20
N ALA A 254 9.53 -10.49 -23.88
CA ALA A 254 9.90 -9.23 -23.24
C ALA A 254 8.83 -8.76 -22.23
N VAL A 255 7.55 -8.86 -22.62
CA VAL A 255 6.42 -8.54 -21.74
C VAL A 255 6.36 -9.49 -20.53
N ALA A 256 6.61 -10.79 -20.73
CA ALA A 256 6.63 -11.78 -19.65
C ALA A 256 7.70 -11.46 -18.57
N ALA A 257 8.92 -11.08 -18.99
CA ALA A 257 9.98 -10.68 -18.07
C ALA A 257 9.61 -9.41 -17.27
N ARG A 258 9.01 -8.41 -17.93
CA ARG A 258 8.55 -7.18 -17.28
C ARG A 258 7.41 -7.45 -16.27
N ARG A 259 6.42 -8.26 -16.68
CA ARG A 259 5.28 -8.60 -15.84
C ARG A 259 5.71 -9.35 -14.58
N GLN A 260 6.62 -10.29 -14.70
CA GLN A 260 7.13 -11.04 -13.55
C GLN A 260 7.78 -10.11 -12.51
N GLN A 261 8.53 -9.11 -12.94
CA GLN A 261 9.13 -8.12 -12.04
C GLN A 261 8.07 -7.27 -11.32
N ILE A 262 7.02 -6.86 -12.05
CA ILE A 262 5.92 -6.08 -11.49
C ILE A 262 5.11 -6.92 -10.48
N GLU A 263 4.78 -8.16 -10.85
CA GLU A 263 4.02 -9.09 -10.00
C GLU A 263 4.78 -9.38 -8.69
N PHE A 264 6.09 -9.62 -8.77
CA PHE A 264 6.92 -9.83 -7.59
C PHE A 264 6.97 -8.59 -6.68
N ASN A 265 7.21 -7.41 -7.25
CA ASN A 265 7.25 -6.19 -6.46
C ASN A 265 5.90 -5.91 -5.79
N HIS A 266 4.80 -6.11 -6.51
CA HIS A 266 3.45 -5.93 -5.97
C HIS A 266 3.17 -6.92 -4.82
N GLU A 267 3.56 -8.19 -4.98
CA GLU A 267 3.41 -9.18 -3.92
C GLU A 267 4.23 -8.81 -2.67
N MET A 268 5.48 -8.36 -2.85
CA MET A 268 6.31 -7.90 -1.73
C MET A 268 5.71 -6.68 -1.04
N ASP A 269 5.22 -5.70 -1.79
CA ASP A 269 4.56 -4.51 -1.23
C ASP A 269 3.32 -4.88 -0.40
N GLN A 270 2.49 -5.79 -0.88
CA GLN A 270 1.32 -6.27 -0.14
C GLN A 270 1.71 -7.00 1.15
N ARG A 271 2.74 -7.84 1.13
CA ARG A 271 3.25 -8.54 2.32
C ARG A 271 3.80 -7.54 3.34
N ILE A 272 4.60 -6.56 2.91
CA ILE A 272 5.15 -5.51 3.78
C ILE A 272 4.01 -4.72 4.42
N LEU A 273 3.03 -4.24 3.63
CA LEU A 273 1.88 -3.48 4.13
C LEU A 273 1.04 -4.30 5.11
N PHE A 274 0.85 -5.59 4.86
CA PHE A 274 0.14 -6.48 5.78
C PHE A 274 0.85 -6.57 7.13
N ASP A 275 2.17 -6.80 7.12
CA ASP A 275 2.96 -6.91 8.35
C ASP A 275 3.09 -5.56 9.09
N LEU A 276 3.08 -4.43 8.38
CA LEU A 276 3.02 -3.10 9.01
C LEU A 276 1.70 -2.84 9.74
N HIS A 277 0.60 -3.42 9.23
CA HIS A 277 -0.72 -3.22 9.80
C HIS A 277 -0.96 -3.96 11.12
N ILE A 278 -0.43 -5.17 11.27
CA ILE A 278 -0.65 -6.02 12.45
C ILE A 278 -0.24 -5.33 13.75
N PRO A 279 0.98 -4.79 13.89
CA PRO A 279 1.39 -4.11 15.11
C PRO A 279 0.56 -2.87 15.44
N LEU A 280 0.10 -2.12 14.45
CA LEU A 280 -0.75 -0.94 14.65
C LEU A 280 -2.07 -1.33 15.34
N ARG A 281 -2.68 -2.42 14.88
CA ARG A 281 -3.90 -2.92 15.51
C ARG A 281 -3.66 -3.40 16.94
N ASN A 282 -2.58 -4.12 17.15
CA ASN A 282 -2.26 -4.68 18.46
C ASN A 282 -1.87 -3.61 19.49
N PHE A 283 -1.24 -2.52 19.05
CA PHE A 283 -0.73 -1.47 19.91
C PHE A 283 -1.79 -0.42 20.27
N PHE A 284 -2.73 -0.16 19.35
CA PHE A 284 -3.74 0.89 19.49
C PHE A 284 -5.18 0.36 19.61
N GLN A 285 -5.36 -0.90 19.99
CA GLN A 285 -6.68 -1.45 20.28
C GLN A 285 -7.34 -0.80 21.50
#